data_d3dad5f37e61322b13a3018fd534c329
#
_entry.id   d3dad5f37e61322b13a3018fd534c329
#
_cell.length_a   1.000
_cell.length_b   1.000
_cell.length_c   1.000
_cell.angle_alpha   90.00
_cell.angle_beta   90.00
_cell.angle_gamma   90.00
#
_symmetry.space_group_name_H-M   'P 1'
#
loop_
_entity.id
_entity.type
_entity.pdbx_description
1 polymer ?
#
loop_
_entity_poly.entity_id
_entity_poly.type
_entity_poly.pdbx_seq_one_letter_code
_entity_poly.pdbx_strand_id
1 'polypeptide(L)'
;HTGDSSLLPDVPWHYSGDLLTLEYRTNPNRVAELLPDGFELADEDPGAVAIVWADWQSCSDNFNELLDPVRAQYKEVFIVVRCKYQEKTYSRCIYIWVDKDYAAIRGQFQGYPKKLGSIHLTRPTTVGKAGPRLQPGGIFGATLAAYDHRLIQAQFTIEEESDHAGFVNALPMVHNRWMPAIECNGKDSLNEVVTMSGFDAEIGLTFKGSFEIDFLSSPVEEFQLLVPEDLIKGYYRQVGVSWKGGTTLSRSNLA
;
A
#
# COMPACT_ATOMS: atom_id res chain seq x y z
N HIS A 1 3.76 25.38 -6.74
CA HIS A 1 4.00 24.55 -5.55
C HIS A 1 5.48 24.26 -5.36
N THR A 2 6.25 25.30 -5.03
CA THR A 2 7.68 25.21 -4.75
C THR A 2 7.96 25.79 -3.37
N GLY A 3 9.12 25.48 -2.81
CA GLY A 3 9.55 25.96 -1.50
C GLY A 3 9.09 25.07 -0.33
N ASP A 4 9.28 25.55 0.88
CA ASP A 4 9.13 24.77 2.13
C ASP A 4 7.72 24.29 2.40
N SER A 5 6.71 24.91 1.82
CA SER A 5 5.30 24.48 1.93
C SER A 5 4.88 23.43 0.91
N SER A 6 5.78 22.99 0.03
CA SER A 6 5.47 21.98 -0.98
C SER A 6 5.15 20.62 -0.34
N LEU A 7 4.02 20.03 -0.75
CA LEU A 7 3.66 18.65 -0.37
C LEU A 7 4.40 17.59 -1.20
N LEU A 8 5.11 18.03 -2.27
CA LEU A 8 5.94 17.23 -3.14
C LEU A 8 7.37 17.74 -3.09
N PRO A 9 8.15 17.38 -2.05
CA PRO A 9 9.56 17.74 -1.99
C PRO A 9 10.33 17.08 -3.14
N ASP A 10 11.55 17.55 -3.37
CA ASP A 10 12.44 16.94 -4.36
C ASP A 10 12.71 15.46 -4.01
N VAL A 11 12.83 14.64 -5.01
CA VAL A 11 13.25 13.23 -4.87
C VAL A 11 14.78 13.14 -4.68
N PRO A 12 15.32 12.11 -4.00
CA PRO A 12 14.64 10.91 -3.54
C PRO A 12 13.80 11.12 -2.27
N TRP A 13 12.77 10.26 -2.12
CA TRP A 13 12.00 10.14 -0.88
C TRP A 13 12.40 8.85 -0.17
N HIS A 14 12.71 8.97 1.12
CA HIS A 14 13.07 7.85 1.98
C HIS A 14 11.91 7.48 2.88
N TYR A 15 11.75 6.19 3.11
CA TYR A 15 10.69 5.63 3.95
C TYR A 15 11.27 4.59 4.89
N SER A 16 10.88 4.64 6.15
CA SER A 16 11.16 3.61 7.14
C SER A 16 9.90 3.33 7.95
N GLY A 17 9.57 2.08 8.21
CA GLY A 17 8.34 1.78 8.93
C GLY A 17 8.14 0.33 9.29
N ASP A 18 7.08 0.13 10.07
CA ASP A 18 6.56 -1.16 10.47
C ASP A 18 5.47 -1.60 9.50
N LEU A 19 5.58 -2.81 8.95
CA LEU A 19 4.62 -3.37 8.01
C LEU A 19 4.00 -4.66 8.54
N LEU A 20 2.67 -4.70 8.55
CA LEU A 20 1.88 -5.92 8.70
C LEU A 20 1.24 -6.25 7.35
N THR A 21 1.65 -7.35 6.74
CA THR A 21 1.12 -7.85 5.46
C THR A 21 0.30 -9.10 5.71
N LEU A 22 -0.95 -9.13 5.25
CA LEU A 22 -1.83 -10.29 5.33
C LEU A 22 -2.18 -10.74 3.92
N GLU A 23 -1.82 -11.98 3.58
CA GLU A 23 -2.07 -12.56 2.25
C GLU A 23 -3.20 -13.58 2.30
N TYR A 24 -4.10 -13.47 1.33
CA TYR A 24 -5.25 -14.33 1.18
C TYR A 24 -5.62 -14.50 -0.30
N ARG A 25 -6.59 -15.39 -0.59
CA ARG A 25 -7.19 -15.53 -1.92
C ARG A 25 -8.63 -15.07 -1.92
N THR A 26 -9.02 -14.44 -3.02
CA THR A 26 -10.40 -14.13 -3.39
C THR A 26 -10.72 -14.76 -4.75
N ASN A 27 -11.94 -14.63 -5.22
CA ASN A 27 -12.34 -15.08 -6.54
C ASN A 27 -11.59 -14.31 -7.65
N PRO A 28 -10.82 -14.98 -8.53
CA PRO A 28 -10.09 -14.32 -9.62
C PRO A 28 -10.97 -13.45 -10.54
N ASN A 29 -12.23 -13.81 -10.77
CA ASN A 29 -13.13 -13.02 -11.58
C ASN A 29 -13.39 -11.63 -10.97
N ARG A 30 -13.44 -11.53 -9.64
CA ARG A 30 -13.56 -10.25 -8.94
C ARG A 30 -12.30 -9.40 -9.06
N VAL A 31 -11.12 -10.04 -9.08
CA VAL A 31 -9.86 -9.33 -9.38
C VAL A 31 -9.90 -8.80 -10.81
N ALA A 32 -10.35 -9.59 -11.78
CA ALA A 32 -10.47 -9.18 -13.18
C ALA A 32 -11.38 -7.95 -13.37
N GLU A 33 -12.49 -7.87 -12.62
CA GLU A 33 -13.42 -6.72 -12.66
C GLU A 33 -12.76 -5.39 -12.23
N LEU A 34 -11.68 -5.46 -11.43
CA LEU A 34 -10.95 -4.30 -10.91
C LEU A 34 -9.75 -3.90 -11.77
N LEU A 35 -9.41 -4.70 -12.77
CA LEU A 35 -8.30 -4.40 -13.66
C LEU A 35 -8.77 -3.49 -14.80
N PRO A 36 -8.08 -2.38 -15.08
CA PRO A 36 -8.42 -1.50 -16.19
C PRO A 36 -8.05 -2.12 -17.53
N ASP A 37 -8.56 -1.55 -18.62
CA ASP A 37 -8.26 -1.97 -19.98
C ASP A 37 -6.75 -2.12 -20.22
N GLY A 38 -6.37 -3.20 -20.89
CA GLY A 38 -4.98 -3.54 -21.19
C GLY A 38 -4.23 -4.26 -20.05
N PHE A 39 -4.90 -4.47 -18.89
CA PHE A 39 -4.38 -5.32 -17.83
C PHE A 39 -5.07 -6.68 -17.83
N GLU A 40 -4.36 -7.71 -17.43
CA GLU A 40 -4.83 -9.08 -17.35
C GLU A 40 -4.54 -9.67 -15.98
N LEU A 41 -5.24 -10.74 -15.64
CA LEU A 41 -4.91 -11.54 -14.45
C LEU A 41 -3.49 -12.08 -14.53
N ALA A 42 -2.82 -12.20 -13.39
CA ALA A 42 -1.55 -12.90 -13.32
C ALA A 42 -1.71 -14.37 -13.68
N ASP A 43 -0.70 -14.97 -14.30
CA ASP A 43 -0.74 -16.39 -14.69
C ASP A 43 -0.64 -17.30 -13.46
N GLU A 44 0.14 -16.87 -12.45
CA GLU A 44 0.27 -17.57 -11.17
C GLU A 44 -0.62 -16.95 -10.11
N ASP A 45 -1.44 -17.79 -9.47
CA ASP A 45 -2.32 -17.44 -8.35
C ASP A 45 -3.10 -16.12 -8.57
N PRO A 46 -3.96 -16.06 -9.60
CA PRO A 46 -4.63 -14.82 -10.03
C PRO A 46 -5.61 -14.25 -9.02
N GLY A 47 -6.02 -15.06 -8.03
CA GLY A 47 -6.87 -14.63 -6.91
C GLY A 47 -6.10 -14.15 -5.68
N ALA A 48 -4.75 -14.15 -5.72
CA ALA A 48 -3.96 -13.74 -4.56
C ALA A 48 -4.03 -12.23 -4.32
N VAL A 49 -4.28 -11.88 -3.06
CA VAL A 49 -4.42 -10.52 -2.57
C VAL A 49 -3.54 -10.33 -1.34
N ALA A 50 -2.91 -9.18 -1.22
CA ALA A 50 -2.27 -8.74 0.02
C ALA A 50 -2.95 -7.46 0.53
N ILE A 51 -3.26 -7.42 1.81
CA ILE A 51 -3.56 -6.18 2.50
C ILE A 51 -2.39 -5.84 3.42
N VAL A 52 -1.93 -4.59 3.37
CA VAL A 52 -0.76 -4.13 4.12
C VAL A 52 -1.13 -2.92 4.96
N TRP A 53 -0.89 -3.02 6.27
CA TRP A 53 -0.83 -1.87 7.17
C TRP A 53 0.61 -1.43 7.30
N ALA A 54 0.85 -0.14 7.14
CA ALA A 54 2.17 0.44 7.32
C ALA A 54 2.11 1.65 8.26
N ASP A 55 3.05 1.73 9.21
CA ASP A 55 3.31 2.91 10.04
C ASP A 55 4.65 3.49 9.61
N TRP A 56 4.58 4.51 8.76
CA TRP A 56 5.72 5.08 8.05
C TRP A 56 6.27 6.34 8.71
N GLN A 57 7.56 6.50 8.60
CA GLN A 57 8.26 7.77 8.67
C GLN A 57 8.94 8.03 7.33
N SER A 58 8.83 9.24 6.79
CA SER A 58 9.37 9.57 5.47
C SER A 58 10.04 10.94 5.48
N CYS A 59 11.06 11.10 4.64
CA CYS A 59 11.76 12.37 4.45
C CYS A 59 12.30 12.49 3.02
N SER A 60 12.69 13.68 2.64
CA SER A 60 13.55 13.95 1.49
C SER A 60 15.03 13.80 1.86
N ASP A 61 15.92 14.00 0.88
CA ASP A 61 17.37 13.78 1.02
C ASP A 61 18.05 14.75 2.02
N ASN A 62 17.42 15.88 2.29
CA ASN A 62 17.90 16.85 3.28
C ASN A 62 17.50 16.52 4.74
N PHE A 63 16.67 15.51 4.96
CA PHE A 63 16.18 15.02 6.25
C PHE A 63 15.42 16.04 7.11
N ASN A 64 15.02 17.19 6.58
CA ASN A 64 14.35 18.24 7.34
C ASN A 64 13.00 17.79 7.92
N GLU A 65 12.28 16.90 7.23
CA GLU A 65 11.00 16.37 7.70
C GLU A 65 11.17 15.54 9.00
N LEU A 66 12.35 14.99 9.27
CA LEU A 66 12.60 14.26 10.53
C LEU A 66 12.61 15.19 11.74
N LEU A 67 12.90 16.48 11.54
CA LEU A 67 12.85 17.51 12.58
C LEU A 67 11.45 18.11 12.73
N ASP A 68 10.54 17.76 11.82
CA ASP A 68 9.12 18.16 11.83
C ASP A 68 8.23 16.92 11.62
N PRO A 69 8.06 16.08 12.67
CA PRO A 69 7.43 14.76 12.53
C PRO A 69 5.99 14.81 12.03
N VAL A 70 5.30 15.94 12.10
CA VAL A 70 3.96 16.10 11.53
C VAL A 70 3.97 15.99 10.00
N ARG A 71 5.11 16.28 9.36
CA ARG A 71 5.33 16.14 7.91
C ARG A 71 6.10 14.87 7.52
N ALA A 72 6.50 14.07 8.50
CA ALA A 72 7.27 12.84 8.29
C ALA A 72 6.45 11.58 8.53
N GLN A 73 5.58 11.59 9.55
CA GLN A 73 4.89 10.40 10.03
C GLN A 73 3.49 10.27 9.43
N TYR A 74 3.19 9.10 8.89
CA TYR A 74 1.84 8.76 8.42
C TYR A 74 1.62 7.25 8.46
N LYS A 75 0.35 6.86 8.48
CA LYS A 75 -0.06 5.48 8.34
C LYS A 75 -0.80 5.28 7.02
N GLU A 76 -0.67 4.08 6.48
CA GLU A 76 -1.45 3.68 5.32
C GLU A 76 -1.94 2.24 5.42
N VAL A 77 -3.04 1.98 4.73
CA VAL A 77 -3.52 0.63 4.43
C VAL A 77 -3.71 0.54 2.94
N PHE A 78 -3.15 -0.48 2.32
CA PHE A 78 -3.32 -0.69 0.89
C PHE A 78 -3.59 -2.16 0.56
N ILE A 79 -4.41 -2.36 -0.47
CA ILE A 79 -4.79 -3.67 -0.97
C ILE A 79 -4.17 -3.86 -2.34
N VAL A 80 -3.41 -4.94 -2.49
CA VAL A 80 -2.60 -5.25 -3.67
C VAL A 80 -3.05 -6.56 -4.28
N VAL A 81 -3.14 -6.59 -5.60
CA VAL A 81 -3.31 -7.80 -6.40
C VAL A 81 -2.13 -7.96 -7.35
N ARG A 82 -1.94 -9.18 -7.87
CA ARG A 82 -1.02 -9.44 -8.98
C ARG A 82 -1.76 -9.29 -10.30
N CYS A 83 -1.11 -8.69 -11.30
CA CYS A 83 -1.67 -8.53 -12.64
C CYS A 83 -0.57 -8.61 -13.70
N LYS A 84 -0.96 -8.79 -14.95
CA LYS A 84 -0.07 -8.64 -16.11
C LYS A 84 -0.37 -7.33 -16.85
N TYR A 85 0.68 -6.75 -17.39
CA TYR A 85 0.63 -5.66 -18.35
C TYR A 85 1.77 -5.82 -19.37
N GLN A 86 1.46 -5.86 -20.66
CA GLN A 86 2.44 -6.10 -21.74
C GLN A 86 3.33 -7.34 -21.43
N GLU A 87 2.70 -8.48 -21.18
CA GLU A 87 3.32 -9.79 -20.91
C GLU A 87 4.19 -9.86 -19.62
N LYS A 88 4.25 -8.80 -18.84
CA LYS A 88 5.02 -8.76 -17.59
C LYS A 88 4.10 -8.73 -16.38
N THR A 89 4.46 -9.50 -15.35
CA THR A 89 3.74 -9.54 -14.08
C THR A 89 4.19 -8.42 -13.15
N TYR A 90 3.21 -7.79 -12.48
CA TYR A 90 3.38 -6.68 -11.56
C TYR A 90 2.52 -6.88 -10.31
N SER A 91 2.83 -6.15 -9.26
CA SER A 91 1.91 -5.85 -8.17
C SER A 91 1.12 -4.57 -8.50
N ARG A 92 -0.18 -4.55 -8.18
CA ARG A 92 -1.03 -3.38 -8.41
C ARG A 92 -1.82 -3.05 -7.15
N CYS A 93 -1.69 -1.81 -6.68
CA CYS A 93 -2.52 -1.30 -5.59
C CYS A 93 -3.90 -0.90 -6.13
N ILE A 94 -4.93 -1.60 -5.68
CA ILE A 94 -6.32 -1.35 -6.09
C ILE A 94 -6.98 -0.31 -5.17
N TYR A 95 -6.80 -0.45 -3.86
CA TYR A 95 -7.35 0.45 -2.85
C TYR A 95 -6.27 0.86 -1.87
N ILE A 96 -6.28 2.12 -1.45
CA ILE A 96 -5.32 2.62 -0.47
C ILE A 96 -5.90 3.80 0.32
N TRP A 97 -5.67 3.79 1.62
CA TRP A 97 -6.03 4.86 2.55
C TRP A 97 -4.80 5.32 3.32
N VAL A 98 -4.75 6.62 3.61
CA VAL A 98 -3.70 7.26 4.41
C VAL A 98 -4.31 8.19 5.44
N ASP A 99 -3.58 8.50 6.50
CA ASP A 99 -4.04 9.39 7.56
C ASP A 99 -3.50 10.84 7.44
N LYS A 100 -2.77 11.15 6.35
CA LYS A 100 -2.17 12.47 6.10
C LYS A 100 -2.41 12.95 4.67
N ASP A 101 -2.64 14.26 4.53
CA ASP A 101 -2.85 14.95 3.26
C ASP A 101 -1.63 14.88 2.33
N TYR A 102 -0.43 15.15 2.84
CA TYR A 102 0.79 15.09 2.04
C TYR A 102 1.04 13.68 1.48
N ALA A 103 0.73 12.63 2.25
CA ALA A 103 0.84 11.25 1.79
C ALA A 103 -0.20 10.93 0.69
N ALA A 104 -1.41 11.52 0.77
CA ALA A 104 -2.41 11.41 -0.27
C ALA A 104 -1.93 12.08 -1.56
N ILE A 105 -1.43 13.31 -1.50
CA ILE A 105 -0.96 14.06 -2.67
C ILE A 105 0.26 13.38 -3.33
N ARG A 106 1.24 12.91 -2.53
CA ARG A 106 2.39 12.13 -3.05
C ARG A 106 1.93 10.87 -3.78
N GLY A 107 0.94 10.18 -3.23
CA GLY A 107 0.36 8.98 -3.86
C GLY A 107 -0.32 9.30 -5.18
N GLN A 108 -1.16 10.32 -5.24
CA GLN A 108 -1.80 10.76 -6.49
C GLN A 108 -0.75 11.10 -7.57
N PHE A 109 0.34 11.76 -7.19
CA PHE A 109 1.45 12.02 -8.08
C PHE A 109 2.08 10.73 -8.64
N GLN A 110 2.20 9.68 -7.81
CA GLN A 110 2.74 8.38 -8.19
C GLN A 110 1.74 7.46 -8.92
N GLY A 111 0.44 7.78 -8.90
CA GLY A 111 -0.63 6.97 -9.49
C GLY A 111 -1.34 6.03 -8.49
N TYR A 112 -1.07 6.16 -7.19
CA TYR A 112 -1.84 5.45 -6.15
C TYR A 112 -3.18 6.16 -5.91
N PRO A 113 -4.31 5.44 -5.91
CA PRO A 113 -5.64 6.05 -5.69
C PRO A 113 -5.91 6.32 -4.20
N LYS A 114 -5.05 7.13 -3.55
CA LYS A 114 -5.09 7.36 -2.10
C LYS A 114 -6.31 8.18 -1.67
N LYS A 115 -6.96 7.70 -0.62
CA LYS A 115 -8.06 8.37 0.11
C LYS A 115 -7.65 8.57 1.57
N LEU A 116 -8.35 9.45 2.30
CA LEU A 116 -8.12 9.61 3.73
C LEU A 116 -8.82 8.52 4.54
N GLY A 117 -8.16 8.05 5.59
CA GLY A 117 -8.68 7.07 6.53
C GLY A 117 -8.11 7.21 7.93
N SER A 118 -8.79 6.62 8.90
CA SER A 118 -8.32 6.45 10.27
C SER A 118 -7.71 5.06 10.41
N ILE A 119 -6.41 5.00 10.69
CA ILE A 119 -5.60 3.79 10.59
C ILE A 119 -4.87 3.57 11.90
N HIS A 120 -4.98 2.35 12.44
CA HIS A 120 -4.28 1.95 13.65
C HIS A 120 -3.64 0.59 13.47
N LEU A 121 -2.43 0.46 13.98
CA LEU A 121 -1.64 -0.77 14.04
C LEU A 121 -0.98 -0.86 15.42
N THR A 122 -1.05 -2.03 16.06
CA THR A 122 -0.32 -2.30 17.28
C THR A 122 1.19 -2.16 17.04
N ARG A 123 1.87 -1.38 17.89
CA ARG A 123 3.31 -1.15 17.79
C ARG A 123 4.07 -2.12 18.69
N PRO A 124 5.10 -2.82 18.19
CA PRO A 124 5.97 -3.60 19.05
C PRO A 124 6.81 -2.69 19.93
N THR A 125 7.18 -3.18 21.09
CA THR A 125 8.08 -2.48 22.01
C THR A 125 9.02 -3.46 22.68
N THR A 126 10.22 -2.99 23.00
CA THR A 126 11.24 -3.78 23.71
C THR A 126 11.15 -3.68 25.21
N VAL A 127 10.32 -2.75 25.74
CA VAL A 127 10.16 -2.50 27.18
C VAL A 127 8.68 -2.45 27.58
N GLY A 128 8.40 -2.72 28.85
CA GLY A 128 7.04 -2.70 29.41
C GLY A 128 6.18 -3.89 28.98
N LYS A 129 4.88 -3.84 29.31
CA LYS A 129 3.88 -4.89 29.00
C LYS A 129 2.84 -4.47 27.96
N ALA A 130 2.87 -3.20 27.54
CA ALA A 130 1.85 -2.61 26.67
C ALA A 130 2.24 -2.70 25.19
N GLY A 131 2.73 -3.83 24.74
CA GLY A 131 3.07 -4.07 23.32
C GLY A 131 3.61 -5.49 23.12
N PRO A 132 3.44 -6.04 21.93
CA PRO A 132 3.96 -7.35 21.61
C PRO A 132 5.49 -7.35 21.61
N ARG A 133 6.07 -8.50 21.91
CA ARG A 133 7.46 -8.80 21.56
C ARG A 133 7.48 -9.42 20.17
N LEU A 134 8.55 -9.15 19.42
CA LEU A 134 8.82 -9.77 18.12
C LEU A 134 9.37 -11.18 18.32
N GLN A 135 8.49 -12.09 18.71
CA GLN A 135 8.78 -13.51 18.98
C GLN A 135 7.47 -14.31 18.89
N PRO A 136 7.53 -15.65 18.79
CA PRO A 136 6.33 -16.50 18.83
C PRO A 136 5.37 -16.14 19.97
N GLY A 137 4.07 -16.01 19.63
CA GLY A 137 3.02 -15.56 20.54
C GLY A 137 2.82 -14.03 20.61
N GLY A 138 3.64 -13.23 19.92
CA GLY A 138 3.40 -11.78 19.80
C GLY A 138 2.14 -11.49 19.00
N ILE A 139 1.24 -10.66 19.52
CA ILE A 139 -0.08 -10.35 18.94
C ILE A 139 -0.16 -8.91 18.45
N PHE A 140 -0.79 -8.72 17.30
CA PHE A 140 -1.03 -7.41 16.69
C PHE A 140 -2.51 -7.25 16.34
N GLY A 141 -3.05 -6.06 16.59
CA GLY A 141 -4.33 -5.63 16.04
C GLY A 141 -4.12 -4.57 14.98
N ALA A 142 -4.93 -4.60 13.93
CA ALA A 142 -4.90 -3.63 12.86
C ALA A 142 -6.32 -3.21 12.47
N THR A 143 -6.53 -1.92 12.20
CA THR A 143 -7.86 -1.41 11.86
C THR A 143 -7.79 -0.32 10.81
N LEU A 144 -8.84 -0.24 10.00
CA LEU A 144 -9.09 0.82 9.02
C LEU A 144 -10.52 1.31 9.16
N ALA A 145 -10.72 2.63 9.19
CA ALA A 145 -12.02 3.28 9.06
C ALA A 145 -11.92 4.47 8.10
N ALA A 146 -12.98 4.76 7.36
CA ALA A 146 -13.12 5.94 6.53
C ALA A 146 -14.59 6.38 6.49
N TYR A 147 -14.86 7.68 6.35
CA TYR A 147 -16.21 8.25 6.31
C TYR A 147 -17.11 7.75 7.46
N ASP A 148 -16.58 7.73 8.69
CA ASP A 148 -17.23 7.26 9.92
C ASP A 148 -17.63 5.77 9.95
N HIS A 149 -17.16 4.98 8.98
CA HIS A 149 -17.38 3.53 8.95
C HIS A 149 -16.09 2.77 9.28
N ARG A 150 -16.18 1.79 10.18
CA ARG A 150 -15.16 0.76 10.31
C ARG A 150 -15.22 -0.11 9.04
N LEU A 151 -14.10 -0.20 8.31
CA LEU A 151 -14.02 -0.92 7.05
C LEU A 151 -13.41 -2.30 7.20
N ILE A 152 -12.27 -2.36 7.87
CA ILE A 152 -11.48 -3.59 8.04
C ILE A 152 -10.91 -3.62 9.43
N GLN A 153 -10.90 -4.81 10.03
CA GLN A 153 -10.15 -5.10 11.23
C GLN A 153 -9.45 -6.46 11.13
N ALA A 154 -8.28 -6.57 11.74
CA ALA A 154 -7.51 -7.79 11.70
C ALA A 154 -6.77 -8.03 13.02
N GLN A 155 -6.50 -9.31 13.30
CA GLN A 155 -5.61 -9.76 14.35
C GLN A 155 -4.54 -10.65 13.73
N PHE A 156 -3.31 -10.53 14.19
CA PHE A 156 -2.18 -11.33 13.72
C PHE A 156 -1.39 -11.85 14.93
N THR A 157 -0.99 -13.11 14.86
CA THR A 157 -0.16 -13.74 15.90
C THR A 157 1.11 -14.28 15.27
N ILE A 158 2.27 -13.86 15.76
CA ILE A 158 3.57 -14.39 15.32
C ILE A 158 3.67 -15.88 15.72
N GLU A 159 4.06 -16.70 14.74
CA GLU A 159 4.37 -18.12 14.96
C GLU A 159 5.89 -18.38 14.93
N GLU A 160 6.61 -17.79 13.97
CA GLU A 160 8.05 -17.98 13.81
C GLU A 160 8.70 -16.88 12.96
N GLU A 161 10.01 -16.86 12.90
CA GLU A 161 10.77 -16.05 11.94
C GLU A 161 10.60 -16.60 10.52
N SER A 162 10.76 -15.72 9.52
CA SER A 162 10.60 -16.04 8.11
C SER A 162 11.70 -15.38 7.28
N ASP A 163 12.13 -16.07 6.23
CA ASP A 163 13.07 -15.57 5.21
C ASP A 163 12.40 -14.74 4.10
N HIS A 164 11.06 -14.68 4.09
CA HIS A 164 10.28 -13.89 3.15
C HIS A 164 9.07 -13.25 3.84
N ALA A 165 8.46 -12.25 3.19
CA ALA A 165 7.32 -11.49 3.69
C ALA A 165 6.13 -11.53 2.73
N GLY A 166 5.84 -12.71 2.21
CA GLY A 166 4.79 -12.93 1.22
C GLY A 166 5.28 -12.70 -0.21
N PHE A 167 4.38 -12.88 -1.18
CA PHE A 167 4.70 -12.85 -2.60
C PHE A 167 3.84 -11.88 -3.43
N VAL A 168 2.67 -11.48 -2.91
CA VAL A 168 1.72 -10.65 -3.68
C VAL A 168 2.27 -9.26 -3.92
N ASN A 169 2.91 -8.67 -2.92
CA ASN A 169 3.50 -7.32 -2.97
C ASN A 169 5.02 -7.34 -3.24
N ALA A 170 5.56 -8.42 -3.82
CA ALA A 170 7.00 -8.59 -4.03
C ALA A 170 7.50 -8.08 -5.40
N LEU A 171 6.60 -7.70 -6.30
CA LEU A 171 6.91 -7.27 -7.66
C LEU A 171 6.90 -5.74 -7.79
N PRO A 172 7.53 -5.18 -8.83
CA PRO A 172 7.37 -3.76 -9.17
C PRO A 172 5.90 -3.38 -9.25
N MET A 173 5.57 -2.20 -8.75
CA MET A 173 4.20 -1.69 -8.80
C MET A 173 3.87 -1.15 -10.19
N VAL A 174 2.62 -1.33 -10.64
CA VAL A 174 2.10 -0.74 -11.87
C VAL A 174 0.79 -0.02 -11.60
N HIS A 175 0.68 1.21 -12.07
CA HIS A 175 -0.50 2.05 -11.82
C HIS A 175 -0.87 2.87 -13.04
N ASN A 176 -2.12 3.33 -13.05
CA ASN A 176 -2.55 4.40 -13.94
C ASN A 176 -2.40 5.74 -13.22
N ARG A 177 -1.72 6.69 -13.85
CA ARG A 177 -1.78 8.11 -13.50
C ARG A 177 -2.83 8.75 -14.38
N TRP A 178 -3.87 9.24 -13.77
CA TRP A 178 -4.98 9.86 -14.48
C TRP A 178 -5.36 11.18 -13.85
N MET A 179 -5.62 12.18 -14.69
CA MET A 179 -6.12 13.47 -14.29
C MET A 179 -7.10 13.98 -15.37
N PRO A 180 -8.33 14.29 -15.01
CA PRO A 180 -9.29 14.83 -15.97
C PRO A 180 -8.86 16.20 -16.48
N ALA A 181 -9.47 16.63 -17.58
CA ALA A 181 -9.37 18.01 -18.01
C ALA A 181 -10.00 18.96 -16.99
N ILE A 182 -9.49 20.19 -16.92
CA ILE A 182 -10.14 21.26 -16.17
C ILE A 182 -11.32 21.85 -16.94
N GLU A 183 -11.26 21.81 -18.27
CA GLU A 183 -12.34 22.27 -19.16
C GLU A 183 -13.47 21.24 -19.19
N CYS A 184 -14.71 21.76 -19.23
CA CYS A 184 -15.95 20.96 -19.19
C CYS A 184 -16.02 19.86 -20.29
N ASN A 185 -15.45 20.12 -21.48
CA ASN A 185 -15.44 19.23 -22.63
C ASN A 185 -14.02 18.90 -23.10
N GLY A 186 -13.03 19.11 -22.23
CA GLY A 186 -11.62 18.82 -22.52
C GLY A 186 -11.33 17.34 -22.50
N LYS A 187 -10.22 16.95 -23.13
CA LYS A 187 -9.63 15.63 -22.97
C LYS A 187 -8.86 15.57 -21.65
N ASP A 188 -8.60 14.36 -21.14
CA ASP A 188 -7.81 14.16 -19.93
C ASP A 188 -6.49 14.94 -20.00
N SER A 189 -6.14 15.60 -18.89
CA SER A 189 -4.86 16.29 -18.76
C SER A 189 -3.68 15.32 -18.61
N LEU A 190 -3.95 14.12 -18.09
CA LEU A 190 -2.97 13.05 -17.92
C LEU A 190 -3.67 11.70 -17.99
N ASN A 191 -3.10 10.77 -18.76
CA ASN A 191 -3.53 9.38 -18.80
C ASN A 191 -2.33 8.50 -19.18
N GLU A 192 -1.69 7.89 -18.18
CA GLU A 192 -0.46 7.13 -18.32
C GLU A 192 -0.54 5.83 -17.53
N VAL A 193 0.13 4.79 -18.04
CA VAL A 193 0.51 3.63 -17.23
C VAL A 193 1.97 3.79 -16.81
N VAL A 194 2.22 3.71 -15.50
CA VAL A 194 3.55 3.89 -14.92
C VAL A 194 3.93 2.68 -14.07
N THR A 195 5.21 2.36 -14.06
CA THR A 195 5.77 1.38 -13.11
C THR A 195 6.79 2.04 -12.21
N MET A 196 6.89 1.54 -10.98
CA MET A 196 7.84 2.03 -10.00
C MET A 196 8.36 0.91 -9.10
N SER A 197 9.59 1.11 -8.65
CA SER A 197 10.27 0.24 -7.69
C SER A 197 11.02 1.10 -6.69
N GLY A 198 11.14 0.60 -5.47
CA GLY A 198 12.07 1.15 -4.51
C GLY A 198 13.52 0.78 -4.85
N PHE A 199 14.46 1.48 -4.25
CA PHE A 199 15.88 1.17 -4.22
C PHE A 199 16.42 1.32 -2.80
N ASP A 200 17.65 0.88 -2.52
CA ASP A 200 18.28 0.87 -1.19
C ASP A 200 17.37 0.25 -0.13
N ALA A 201 16.81 -0.93 -0.46
CA ALA A 201 15.94 -1.63 0.48
C ALA A 201 16.75 -2.22 1.63
N GLU A 202 16.35 -1.89 2.85
CA GLU A 202 16.82 -2.50 4.09
C GLU A 202 15.63 -3.19 4.76
N ILE A 203 15.77 -4.47 5.08
CA ILE A 203 14.69 -5.27 5.64
C ILE A 203 15.16 -5.85 6.96
N GLY A 204 14.43 -5.53 8.02
CA GLY A 204 14.61 -6.10 9.35
C GLY A 204 14.16 -7.55 9.44
N LEU A 205 14.27 -8.14 10.64
CA LEU A 205 13.74 -9.48 10.88
C LEU A 205 12.28 -9.55 10.46
N THR A 206 11.96 -10.60 9.71
CA THR A 206 10.60 -10.89 9.28
C THR A 206 10.02 -12.01 10.11
N PHE A 207 8.77 -11.85 10.49
CA PHE A 207 8.00 -12.85 11.26
C PHE A 207 6.77 -13.24 10.47
N LYS A 208 6.44 -14.52 10.44
CA LYS A 208 5.19 -15.02 9.86
C LYS A 208 4.28 -15.61 10.92
N GLY A 209 2.97 -15.68 10.63
CA GLY A 209 2.01 -16.22 11.57
C GLY A 209 0.60 -16.31 10.98
N SER A 210 -0.30 -16.76 11.83
CA SER A 210 -1.74 -16.82 11.53
C SER A 210 -2.41 -15.47 11.75
N PHE A 211 -3.53 -15.27 11.07
CA PHE A 211 -4.33 -14.06 11.22
C PHE A 211 -5.82 -14.33 11.05
N GLU A 212 -6.61 -13.39 11.57
CA GLU A 212 -8.05 -13.25 11.35
C GLU A 212 -8.30 -11.87 10.76
N ILE A 213 -9.27 -11.74 9.85
CA ILE A 213 -9.59 -10.47 9.21
C ILE A 213 -11.08 -10.39 8.90
N ASP A 214 -11.69 -9.26 9.23
CA ASP A 214 -13.08 -8.94 8.94
C ASP A 214 -13.16 -7.77 7.99
N PHE A 215 -13.90 -7.94 6.89
CA PHE A 215 -14.31 -6.91 5.96
C PHE A 215 -15.75 -6.50 6.27
N LEU A 216 -15.94 -5.27 6.71
CA LEU A 216 -17.24 -4.75 7.11
C LEU A 216 -17.89 -4.00 5.94
N SER A 217 -19.21 -4.11 5.79
CA SER A 217 -19.93 -3.43 4.71
C SER A 217 -19.83 -1.91 4.84
N SER A 218 -19.68 -1.24 3.72
CA SER A 218 -19.68 0.22 3.63
C SER A 218 -20.52 0.68 2.44
N PRO A 219 -21.33 1.75 2.58
CA PRO A 219 -22.09 2.29 1.46
C PRO A 219 -21.23 3.11 0.48
N VAL A 220 -19.97 3.38 0.81
CA VAL A 220 -19.08 4.32 0.08
C VAL A 220 -17.74 3.72 -0.32
N GLU A 221 -17.53 2.42 -0.09
CA GLU A 221 -16.29 1.72 -0.42
C GLU A 221 -16.58 0.37 -1.10
N GLU A 222 -15.85 0.09 -2.17
CA GLU A 222 -16.11 -1.05 -3.09
C GLU A 222 -15.23 -2.26 -2.82
N PHE A 223 -14.39 -2.24 -1.79
CA PHE A 223 -13.42 -3.30 -1.47
C PHE A 223 -14.05 -4.68 -1.16
N GLN A 224 -15.38 -4.74 -1.05
CA GLN A 224 -16.13 -6.00 -0.91
C GLN A 224 -15.87 -7.01 -2.05
N LEU A 225 -15.43 -6.54 -3.21
CA LEU A 225 -14.98 -7.40 -4.31
C LEU A 225 -13.73 -8.22 -3.94
N LEU A 226 -12.94 -7.77 -2.97
CA LEU A 226 -11.71 -8.42 -2.52
C LEU A 226 -11.84 -9.07 -1.14
N VAL A 227 -13.04 -9.47 -0.73
CA VAL A 227 -13.25 -10.22 0.53
C VAL A 227 -12.52 -11.57 0.49
N PRO A 228 -11.80 -11.95 1.57
CA PRO A 228 -11.10 -13.24 1.65
C PRO A 228 -12.03 -14.45 1.49
N GLU A 229 -11.58 -15.42 0.70
CA GLU A 229 -12.17 -16.77 0.58
C GLU A 229 -11.25 -17.83 1.19
N ASP A 230 -9.92 -17.62 1.15
CA ASP A 230 -8.93 -18.53 1.71
C ASP A 230 -7.74 -17.72 2.27
N LEU A 231 -7.40 -17.94 3.54
CA LEU A 231 -6.30 -17.23 4.20
C LEU A 231 -4.98 -17.94 3.93
N ILE A 232 -3.95 -17.20 3.49
CA ILE A 232 -2.62 -17.76 3.20
C ILE A 232 -1.72 -17.64 4.43
N LYS A 233 -1.24 -16.42 4.74
CA LYS A 233 -0.33 -16.17 5.87
C LYS A 233 -0.22 -14.66 6.16
N GLY A 234 0.02 -14.33 7.43
CA GLY A 234 0.40 -12.98 7.85
C GLY A 234 1.92 -12.84 8.02
N TYR A 235 2.42 -11.61 7.81
CA TYR A 235 3.85 -11.26 7.96
C TYR A 235 3.99 -9.91 8.63
N TYR A 236 4.92 -9.82 9.58
CA TYR A 236 5.34 -8.55 10.16
C TYR A 236 6.83 -8.33 9.93
N ARG A 237 7.22 -7.11 9.58
CA ARG A 237 8.63 -6.70 9.42
C ARG A 237 8.80 -5.20 9.54
N GLN A 238 10.05 -4.76 9.77
CA GLN A 238 10.46 -3.39 9.53
C GLN A 238 11.12 -3.28 8.15
N VAL A 239 10.89 -2.16 7.46
CA VAL A 239 11.41 -1.92 6.11
C VAL A 239 11.90 -0.49 6.00
N GLY A 240 13.11 -0.31 5.47
CA GLY A 240 13.59 0.93 4.89
C GLY A 240 13.59 0.81 3.37
N VAL A 241 13.15 1.83 2.64
CA VAL A 241 13.19 1.87 1.18
C VAL A 241 13.19 3.30 0.69
N SER A 242 13.85 3.55 -0.43
CA SER A 242 13.89 4.86 -1.08
C SER A 242 13.22 4.82 -2.44
N TRP A 243 12.68 5.97 -2.88
CA TRP A 243 12.06 6.12 -4.19
C TRP A 243 12.56 7.41 -4.87
N LYS A 244 12.97 7.32 -6.13
CA LYS A 244 13.52 8.45 -6.91
C LYS A 244 12.81 8.70 -8.25
N GLY A 245 11.67 8.07 -8.46
CA GLY A 245 10.88 8.19 -9.67
C GLY A 245 10.46 6.85 -10.23
N GLY A 246 9.53 6.88 -11.17
CA GLY A 246 9.03 5.73 -11.91
C GLY A 246 9.36 5.83 -13.40
N THR A 247 8.82 4.87 -14.17
CA THR A 247 8.94 4.81 -15.62
C THR A 247 7.55 4.78 -16.24
N THR A 248 7.29 5.65 -17.22
CA THR A 248 6.07 5.59 -18.02
C THR A 248 6.17 4.43 -19.01
N LEU A 249 5.24 3.51 -18.95
CA LEU A 249 5.14 2.35 -19.86
C LEU A 249 4.31 2.67 -21.08
N SER A 250 3.23 3.41 -20.89
CA SER A 250 2.40 3.92 -22.00
C SER A 250 1.77 5.26 -21.63
N ARG A 251 1.45 6.02 -22.66
CA ARG A 251 0.74 7.29 -22.53
C ARG A 251 -0.33 7.35 -23.61
N SER A 252 -1.59 7.58 -23.20
CA SER A 252 -2.65 7.83 -24.18
C SER A 252 -2.39 9.16 -24.87
N ASN A 253 -2.59 9.20 -26.19
CA ASN A 253 -2.47 10.45 -26.93
C ASN A 253 -3.52 11.44 -26.43
N LEU A 254 -3.06 12.51 -25.81
CA LEU A 254 -3.86 13.64 -25.33
C LEU A 254 -4.19 14.66 -26.44
N ALA A 255 -3.99 14.24 -27.71
CA ALA A 255 -4.20 15.08 -28.90
C ALA A 255 -5.67 15.18 -29.33
#